data_33f877d08cd18bd7e0915c5a064bce3a
#
_entry.id   33f877d08cd18bd7e0915c5a064bce3a
#
_cell.length_a   1.000
_cell.length_b   1.000
_cell.length_c   1.000
_cell.angle_alpha   90.00
_cell.angle_beta   90.00
_cell.angle_gamma   90.00
#
_symmetry.space_group_name_H-M   'P 1'
#
loop_
_entity.id
_entity.type
_entity.pdbx_description
1 polymer ?
#
loop_
_entity_poly.entity_id
_entity_poly.type
_entity_poly.pdbx_seq_one_letter_code
_entity_poly.pdbx_strand_id
1 'polypeptide(L)'
;YPLFSEELFESLRQKINLPLNKKLSTFSKGMKRQAIVIVGIACRTEYLLLDEAFDGLDPTMRIIVKNIIFDAIVDRQTTFIISSHNLREISEICDTAAMMFDGKIIFCHETDDMNGICKIQAAFPEVYEKEDFSELDLVSYKKNQSIYTLIVRNTREEAEDKLRSKNPAVLDIVPLTLEETFIYEMEAHGYDSGITKE
;
A
#
# COMPACT_ATOMS: atom_id res chain seq x y z
N TYR A 1 -3.15 -1.18 -31.50
CA TYR A 1 -1.98 -0.53 -30.91
C TYR A 1 -0.78 -0.74 -31.83
N PRO A 2 -0.07 0.33 -32.25
CA PRO A 2 1.01 0.22 -33.24
C PRO A 2 2.19 -0.65 -32.80
N LEU A 3 2.42 -0.74 -31.48
CA LEU A 3 3.54 -1.48 -30.88
C LEU A 3 3.12 -2.85 -30.31
N PHE A 4 1.90 -3.31 -30.57
CA PHE A 4 1.42 -4.60 -30.07
C PHE A 4 2.33 -5.74 -30.55
N SER A 5 2.80 -6.57 -29.63
CA SER A 5 3.66 -7.71 -29.88
C SER A 5 2.86 -9.02 -29.76
N GLU A 6 2.57 -9.65 -30.91
CA GLU A 6 1.91 -10.95 -30.93
C GLU A 6 2.75 -12.04 -30.28
N GLU A 7 4.05 -11.99 -30.46
CA GLU A 7 5.00 -12.93 -29.84
C GLU A 7 4.94 -12.86 -28.31
N LEU A 8 4.99 -11.63 -27.76
CA LEU A 8 4.89 -11.42 -26.31
C LEU A 8 3.52 -11.85 -25.77
N PHE A 9 2.45 -11.48 -26.48
CA PHE A 9 1.09 -11.90 -26.08
C PHE A 9 1.00 -13.43 -26.00
N GLU A 10 1.51 -14.12 -27.03
CA GLU A 10 1.45 -15.60 -27.06
C GLU A 10 2.30 -16.22 -25.96
N SER A 11 3.48 -15.70 -25.69
CA SER A 11 4.33 -16.13 -24.57
C SER A 11 3.62 -15.97 -23.22
N LEU A 12 3.05 -14.77 -22.96
CA LEU A 12 2.32 -14.51 -21.71
C LEU A 12 1.06 -15.38 -21.57
N ARG A 13 0.32 -15.55 -22.68
CA ARG A 13 -0.86 -16.40 -22.73
C ARG A 13 -0.55 -17.84 -22.34
N GLN A 14 0.57 -18.37 -22.83
CA GLN A 14 1.01 -19.73 -22.49
C GLN A 14 1.38 -19.85 -21.01
N LYS A 15 2.07 -18.85 -20.44
CA LYS A 15 2.41 -18.80 -19.00
C LYS A 15 1.18 -18.96 -18.09
N ILE A 16 0.02 -18.43 -18.51
CA ILE A 16 -1.23 -18.47 -17.72
C ILE A 16 -2.26 -19.47 -18.23
N ASN A 17 -1.93 -20.25 -19.27
CA ASN A 17 -2.83 -21.22 -19.92
C ASN A 17 -4.18 -20.62 -20.38
N LEU A 18 -4.19 -19.40 -20.89
CA LEU A 18 -5.41 -18.74 -21.32
C LEU A 18 -5.87 -19.28 -22.70
N PRO A 19 -7.09 -19.81 -22.83
CA PRO A 19 -7.57 -20.42 -24.09
C PRO A 19 -7.88 -19.35 -25.15
N LEU A 20 -7.38 -19.54 -26.38
CA LEU A 20 -7.66 -18.64 -27.52
C LEU A 20 -9.05 -18.87 -28.15
N ASN A 21 -9.53 -20.11 -28.13
CA ASN A 21 -10.73 -20.52 -28.91
C ASN A 21 -12.04 -20.35 -28.13
N LYS A 22 -12.02 -19.60 -27.02
CA LYS A 22 -13.21 -19.31 -26.23
C LYS A 22 -13.61 -17.85 -26.32
N LYS A 23 -14.90 -17.59 -26.36
CA LYS A 23 -15.42 -16.21 -26.32
C LYS A 23 -15.10 -15.58 -24.94
N LEU A 24 -14.68 -14.33 -24.91
CA LEU A 24 -14.44 -13.60 -23.66
C LEU A 24 -15.65 -13.56 -22.72
N SER A 25 -16.87 -13.63 -23.29
CA SER A 25 -18.12 -13.71 -22.50
C SER A 25 -18.20 -14.98 -21.64
N THR A 26 -17.49 -16.05 -22.01
CA THR A 26 -17.47 -17.33 -21.26
C THR A 26 -16.34 -17.40 -20.23
N PHE A 27 -15.47 -16.39 -20.17
CA PHE A 27 -14.37 -16.34 -19.21
C PHE A 27 -14.91 -16.04 -17.81
N SER A 28 -14.31 -16.69 -16.80
CA SER A 28 -14.49 -16.28 -15.41
C SER A 28 -13.98 -14.86 -15.19
N LYS A 29 -14.33 -14.25 -14.05
CA LYS A 29 -13.83 -12.92 -13.67
C LYS A 29 -12.29 -12.90 -13.67
N GLY A 30 -11.66 -13.90 -13.04
CA GLY A 30 -10.20 -14.03 -13.03
C GLY A 30 -9.59 -14.19 -14.42
N MET A 31 -10.17 -15.04 -15.29
CA MET A 31 -9.69 -15.18 -16.67
C MET A 31 -9.78 -13.89 -17.48
N LYS A 32 -10.82 -13.08 -17.27
CA LYS A 32 -10.93 -11.75 -17.88
C LYS A 32 -9.85 -10.81 -17.41
N ARG A 33 -9.54 -10.80 -16.11
CA ARG A 33 -8.43 -9.99 -15.55
C ARG A 33 -7.09 -10.42 -16.13
N GLN A 34 -6.82 -11.73 -16.18
CA GLN A 34 -5.61 -12.26 -16.83
C GLN A 34 -5.49 -11.78 -18.28
N ALA A 35 -6.56 -11.88 -19.06
CA ALA A 35 -6.58 -11.43 -20.45
C ALA A 35 -6.27 -9.93 -20.58
N ILE A 36 -6.88 -9.08 -19.73
CA ILE A 36 -6.65 -7.63 -19.72
C ILE A 36 -5.18 -7.32 -19.45
N VAL A 37 -4.57 -7.95 -18.43
CA VAL A 37 -3.18 -7.70 -18.05
C VAL A 37 -2.23 -8.07 -19.20
N ILE A 38 -2.34 -9.29 -19.75
CA ILE A 38 -1.41 -9.73 -20.81
C ILE A 38 -1.58 -8.95 -22.12
N VAL A 39 -2.82 -8.57 -22.47
CA VAL A 39 -3.07 -7.72 -23.64
C VAL A 39 -2.48 -6.32 -23.41
N GLY A 40 -2.68 -5.74 -22.22
CA GLY A 40 -2.10 -4.44 -21.87
C GLY A 40 -0.59 -4.45 -21.97
N ILE A 41 0.08 -5.44 -21.41
CA ILE A 41 1.54 -5.59 -21.47
C ILE A 41 2.01 -5.80 -22.92
N ALA A 42 1.28 -6.60 -23.72
CA ALA A 42 1.60 -6.83 -25.11
C ALA A 42 1.46 -5.57 -25.99
N CYS A 43 0.67 -4.58 -25.56
CA CYS A 43 0.57 -3.27 -26.23
C CYS A 43 1.86 -2.44 -26.16
N ARG A 44 2.80 -2.79 -25.27
CA ARG A 44 4.12 -2.15 -25.13
C ARG A 44 4.04 -0.64 -24.92
N THR A 45 3.10 -0.20 -24.13
CA THR A 45 2.95 1.21 -23.76
C THR A 45 3.95 1.59 -22.69
N GLU A 46 4.35 2.86 -22.64
CA GLU A 46 5.19 3.42 -21.58
C GLU A 46 4.48 3.41 -20.22
N TYR A 47 3.17 3.70 -20.23
CA TYR A 47 2.30 3.69 -19.06
C TYR A 47 1.18 2.67 -19.24
N LEU A 48 0.92 1.86 -18.22
CA LEU A 48 -0.19 0.90 -18.21
C LEU A 48 -1.01 1.08 -16.93
N LEU A 49 -2.28 1.47 -17.13
CA LEU A 49 -3.24 1.65 -16.03
C LEU A 49 -4.04 0.36 -15.86
N LEU A 50 -4.00 -0.20 -14.65
CA LEU A 50 -4.70 -1.43 -14.30
C LEU A 50 -5.67 -1.17 -13.15
N ASP A 51 -6.95 -1.31 -13.43
CA ASP A 51 -8.01 -1.17 -12.44
C ASP A 51 -8.38 -2.53 -11.85
N GLU A 52 -8.14 -2.70 -10.52
CA GLU A 52 -8.42 -3.94 -9.78
C GLU A 52 -7.83 -5.20 -10.46
N ALA A 53 -6.55 -5.14 -10.86
CA ALA A 53 -5.89 -6.15 -11.70
C ALA A 53 -5.90 -7.57 -11.09
N PHE A 54 -5.90 -7.67 -9.77
CA PHE A 54 -5.80 -8.95 -9.04
C PHE A 54 -7.15 -9.48 -8.54
N ASP A 55 -8.24 -8.70 -8.72
CA ASP A 55 -9.55 -9.07 -8.24
C ASP A 55 -10.08 -10.34 -8.95
N GLY A 56 -10.51 -11.32 -8.14
CA GLY A 56 -11.02 -12.61 -8.63
C GLY A 56 -9.94 -13.58 -9.12
N LEU A 57 -8.66 -13.30 -8.90
CA LEU A 57 -7.58 -14.26 -9.10
C LEU A 57 -7.42 -15.16 -7.86
N ASP A 58 -7.18 -16.45 -8.10
CA ASP A 58 -6.74 -17.35 -7.03
C ASP A 58 -5.29 -17.02 -6.60
N PRO A 59 -4.83 -17.46 -5.41
CA PRO A 59 -3.52 -17.11 -4.89
C PRO A 59 -2.35 -17.47 -5.83
N THR A 60 -2.42 -18.60 -6.50
CA THR A 60 -1.37 -19.06 -7.42
C THR A 60 -1.29 -18.16 -8.65
N MET A 61 -2.45 -17.87 -9.24
CA MET A 61 -2.54 -17.02 -10.42
C MET A 61 -2.14 -15.57 -10.11
N ARG A 62 -2.44 -15.10 -8.89
CA ARG A 62 -2.00 -13.78 -8.41
C ARG A 62 -0.47 -13.65 -8.42
N ILE A 63 0.26 -14.67 -7.93
CA ILE A 63 1.73 -14.71 -7.97
C ILE A 63 2.23 -14.67 -9.41
N ILE A 64 1.63 -15.45 -10.30
CA ILE A 64 2.04 -15.49 -11.72
C ILE A 64 1.85 -14.12 -12.38
N VAL A 65 0.71 -13.46 -12.16
CA VAL A 65 0.42 -12.14 -12.71
C VAL A 65 1.38 -11.08 -12.15
N LYS A 66 1.69 -11.12 -10.84
CA LYS A 66 2.73 -10.26 -10.25
C LYS A 66 4.06 -10.41 -10.95
N ASN A 67 4.53 -11.64 -11.13
CA ASN A 67 5.81 -11.89 -11.81
C ASN A 67 5.80 -11.37 -13.26
N ILE A 68 4.67 -11.53 -13.97
CA ILE A 68 4.53 -10.99 -15.33
C ILE A 68 4.64 -9.44 -15.33
N ILE A 69 4.07 -8.77 -14.34
CA ILE A 69 4.18 -7.31 -14.18
C ILE A 69 5.63 -6.93 -13.89
N PHE A 70 6.30 -7.61 -12.94
CA PHE A 70 7.71 -7.36 -12.62
C PHE A 70 8.63 -7.57 -13.84
N ASP A 71 8.43 -8.66 -14.59
CA ASP A 71 9.19 -8.90 -15.83
C ASP A 71 9.01 -7.73 -16.80
N ALA A 72 7.78 -7.21 -16.94
CA ALA A 72 7.51 -6.08 -17.84
C ALA A 72 8.13 -4.75 -17.36
N ILE A 73 8.22 -4.52 -16.04
CA ILE A 73 8.92 -3.37 -15.46
C ILE A 73 10.42 -3.46 -15.76
N VAL A 74 11.04 -4.60 -15.46
CA VAL A 74 12.49 -4.78 -15.63
C VAL A 74 12.91 -4.75 -17.08
N ASP A 75 12.20 -5.47 -17.95
CA ASP A 75 12.61 -5.64 -19.37
C ASP A 75 12.35 -4.39 -20.21
N ARG A 76 11.37 -3.54 -19.81
CA ARG A 76 10.84 -2.49 -20.68
C ARG A 76 10.69 -1.12 -20.05
N GLN A 77 10.94 -1.02 -18.76
CA GLN A 77 10.72 0.22 -18.00
C GLN A 77 9.27 0.75 -18.13
N THR A 78 8.29 -0.16 -18.28
CA THR A 78 6.87 0.20 -18.28
C THR A 78 6.46 0.67 -16.89
N THR A 79 5.88 1.85 -16.79
CA THR A 79 5.31 2.35 -15.55
C THR A 79 3.88 1.81 -15.38
N PHE A 80 3.63 1.11 -14.29
CA PHE A 80 2.31 0.60 -13.94
C PHE A 80 1.63 1.53 -12.93
N ILE A 81 0.37 1.87 -13.20
CA ILE A 81 -0.51 2.54 -12.26
C ILE A 81 -1.63 1.56 -11.93
N ILE A 82 -1.66 1.07 -10.69
CA ILE A 82 -2.55 -0.02 -10.28
C ILE A 82 -3.51 0.50 -9.21
N SER A 83 -4.82 0.41 -9.44
CA SER A 83 -5.80 0.56 -8.39
C SER A 83 -6.06 -0.78 -7.69
N SER A 84 -6.17 -0.77 -6.37
CA SER A 84 -6.61 -1.91 -5.57
C SER A 84 -7.20 -1.44 -4.24
N HIS A 85 -8.17 -2.18 -3.73
CA HIS A 85 -8.67 -2.03 -2.36
C HIS A 85 -7.91 -2.95 -1.38
N ASN A 86 -6.97 -3.74 -1.86
CA ASN A 86 -6.14 -4.63 -1.05
C ASN A 86 -4.75 -4.00 -0.83
N LEU A 87 -4.56 -3.40 0.33
CA LEU A 87 -3.33 -2.68 0.69
C LEU A 87 -2.09 -3.58 0.70
N ARG A 88 -2.25 -4.87 1.02
CA ARG A 88 -1.16 -5.85 0.92
C ARG A 88 -0.66 -6.02 -0.50
N GLU A 89 -1.57 -6.06 -1.47
CA GLU A 89 -1.18 -6.15 -2.89
C GLU A 89 -0.36 -4.95 -3.32
N ILE A 90 -0.79 -3.75 -2.89
CA ILE A 90 -0.08 -2.51 -3.18
C ILE A 90 1.31 -2.52 -2.55
N SER A 91 1.43 -2.85 -1.26
CA SER A 91 2.73 -2.89 -0.57
C SER A 91 3.71 -3.93 -1.12
N GLU A 92 3.21 -5.01 -1.75
CA GLU A 92 4.05 -6.07 -2.31
C GLU A 92 4.49 -5.83 -3.76
N ILE A 93 3.87 -4.87 -4.48
CA ILE A 93 4.07 -4.70 -5.94
C ILE A 93 4.53 -3.29 -6.28
N CYS A 94 4.01 -2.28 -5.57
CA CYS A 94 4.24 -0.89 -5.89
C CYS A 94 5.37 -0.32 -5.03
N ASP A 95 6.22 0.49 -5.63
CA ASP A 95 7.23 1.31 -4.95
C ASP A 95 6.62 2.58 -4.34
N THR A 96 5.50 3.03 -4.86
CA THR A 96 4.78 4.21 -4.38
C THR A 96 3.30 3.91 -4.24
N ALA A 97 2.72 4.30 -3.11
CA ALA A 97 1.29 4.21 -2.84
C ALA A 97 0.68 5.60 -2.66
N ALA A 98 -0.43 5.84 -3.34
CA ALA A 98 -1.22 7.05 -3.17
C ALA A 98 -2.64 6.71 -2.75
N MET A 99 -3.19 7.45 -1.81
CA MET A 99 -4.57 7.30 -1.37
C MET A 99 -5.45 8.40 -1.95
N MET A 100 -6.52 7.98 -2.60
CA MET A 100 -7.53 8.88 -3.11
C MET A 100 -8.79 8.82 -2.23
N PHE A 101 -9.24 9.97 -1.75
CA PHE A 101 -10.47 10.12 -0.98
C PHE A 101 -11.21 11.37 -1.46
N ASP A 102 -12.51 11.23 -1.71
CA ASP A 102 -13.40 12.30 -2.21
C ASP A 102 -12.81 13.06 -3.42
N GLY A 103 -12.22 12.30 -4.37
CA GLY A 103 -11.63 12.84 -5.59
C GLY A 103 -10.31 13.59 -5.41
N LYS A 104 -9.69 13.51 -4.23
CA LYS A 104 -8.40 14.13 -3.92
C LYS A 104 -7.39 13.09 -3.47
N ILE A 105 -6.12 13.31 -3.81
CA ILE A 105 -5.03 12.53 -3.23
C ILE A 105 -4.74 13.14 -1.85
N ILE A 106 -4.90 12.32 -0.80
CA ILE A 106 -4.70 12.74 0.58
C ILE A 106 -3.35 12.37 1.13
N PHE A 107 -2.70 11.33 0.58
CA PHE A 107 -1.28 11.09 0.77
C PHE A 107 -0.67 10.37 -0.44
N CYS A 108 0.66 10.46 -0.55
CA CYS A 108 1.45 9.72 -1.53
C CYS A 108 2.83 9.46 -0.91
N HIS A 109 3.17 8.18 -0.69
CA HIS A 109 4.43 7.77 -0.05
C HIS A 109 5.05 6.59 -0.77
N GLU A 110 6.36 6.45 -0.66
CA GLU A 110 7.07 5.23 -1.04
C GLU A 110 6.67 4.10 -0.08
N THR A 111 6.42 2.90 -0.61
CA THR A 111 5.95 1.75 0.19
C THR A 111 7.01 1.20 1.13
N ASP A 112 8.29 1.37 0.76
CA ASP A 112 9.43 0.95 1.57
C ASP A 112 9.91 2.03 2.56
N ASP A 113 9.52 3.28 2.34
CA ASP A 113 9.91 4.43 3.17
C ASP A 113 8.72 5.05 3.89
N MET A 114 8.12 4.26 4.81
CA MET A 114 7.12 4.76 5.75
C MET A 114 7.77 5.51 6.94
N ASN A 115 9.01 5.98 6.76
CA ASN A 115 9.79 6.63 7.82
C ASN A 115 9.21 7.96 8.31
N GLY A 116 8.28 8.55 7.55
CA GLY A 116 7.62 9.81 7.91
C GLY A 116 6.50 9.69 8.94
N ILE A 117 6.05 8.47 9.28
CA ILE A 117 5.01 8.24 10.28
C ILE A 117 5.36 7.00 11.10
N CYS A 118 5.28 7.10 12.42
CA CYS A 118 5.61 5.96 13.27
C CYS A 118 4.65 5.81 14.46
N LYS A 119 4.61 4.59 14.97
CA LYS A 119 3.88 4.19 16.16
C LYS A 119 4.84 4.08 17.33
N ILE A 120 4.55 4.80 18.38
CA ILE A 120 5.32 4.81 19.60
C ILE A 120 4.53 4.09 20.68
N GLN A 121 5.15 3.09 21.28
CA GLN A 121 4.66 2.48 22.52
C GLN A 121 5.63 2.83 23.63
N ALA A 122 5.18 3.59 24.61
CA ALA A 122 6.03 4.08 25.68
C ALA A 122 5.36 3.91 27.05
N ALA A 123 6.20 3.72 28.09
CA ALA A 123 5.78 3.82 29.46
C ALA A 123 6.71 4.83 30.16
N PHE A 124 6.13 5.75 30.89
CA PHE A 124 6.87 6.82 31.58
C PHE A 124 6.74 6.67 33.10
N PRO A 125 7.75 7.12 33.88
CA PRO A 125 7.67 7.20 35.34
C PRO A 125 6.59 8.15 35.84
N GLU A 126 6.35 9.21 35.06
CA GLU A 126 5.36 10.24 35.33
C GLU A 126 4.14 10.08 34.44
N VAL A 127 3.04 10.71 34.86
CA VAL A 127 1.80 10.73 34.10
C VAL A 127 1.82 11.92 33.16
N TYR A 128 1.62 11.65 31.86
CA TYR A 128 1.55 12.66 30.82
C TYR A 128 0.15 12.68 30.18
N GLU A 129 -0.28 13.85 29.75
CA GLU A 129 -1.49 14.06 28.98
C GLU A 129 -1.12 14.40 27.52
N LYS A 130 -2.11 14.49 26.64
CA LYS A 130 -1.90 14.71 25.20
C LYS A 130 -1.07 15.96 24.91
N GLU A 131 -1.29 17.01 25.69
CA GLU A 131 -0.66 18.33 25.54
C GLU A 131 0.86 18.30 25.83
N ASP A 132 1.30 17.34 26.65
CA ASP A 132 2.71 17.16 27.00
C ASP A 132 3.54 16.59 25.84
N PHE A 133 2.89 16.13 24.77
CA PHE A 133 3.51 15.65 23.55
C PHE A 133 3.42 16.66 22.39
N SER A 134 3.20 17.93 22.68
CA SER A 134 3.08 19.02 21.69
C SER A 134 4.31 19.21 20.79
N GLU A 135 5.46 18.68 21.18
CA GLU A 135 6.70 18.68 20.40
C GLU A 135 6.64 17.68 19.21
N LEU A 136 5.76 16.68 19.31
CA LEU A 136 5.54 15.68 18.27
C LEU A 136 4.41 16.13 17.34
N ASP A 137 4.53 15.79 16.05
CA ASP A 137 3.41 15.96 15.12
C ASP A 137 2.41 14.80 15.32
N LEU A 138 1.56 14.97 16.33
CA LEU A 138 0.72 13.94 16.89
C LEU A 138 -0.54 13.71 16.03
N VAL A 139 -0.66 12.54 15.42
CA VAL A 139 -1.86 12.09 14.68
C VAL A 139 -2.87 11.45 15.63
N SER A 140 -2.41 10.55 16.52
CA SER A 140 -3.26 9.84 17.46
C SER A 140 -2.59 9.69 18.80
N TYR A 141 -3.39 9.73 19.87
CA TYR A 141 -2.98 9.54 21.26
C TYR A 141 -3.92 8.57 21.94
N LYS A 142 -3.37 7.51 22.49
CA LYS A 142 -4.10 6.56 23.38
C LYS A 142 -3.28 6.31 24.63
N LYS A 143 -3.95 6.30 25.78
CA LYS A 143 -3.36 5.95 27.06
C LYS A 143 -4.13 4.80 27.66
N ASN A 144 -3.46 3.71 27.93
CA ASN A 144 -4.02 2.55 28.59
C ASN A 144 -3.17 2.25 29.83
N GLN A 145 -3.67 2.64 31.00
CA GLN A 145 -2.94 2.58 32.27
C GLN A 145 -1.60 3.32 32.18
N SER A 146 -0.48 2.59 32.20
CA SER A 146 0.89 3.13 32.15
C SER A 146 1.47 3.16 30.73
N ILE A 147 0.76 2.59 29.75
CA ILE A 147 1.23 2.48 28.38
C ILE A 147 0.59 3.55 27.50
N TYR A 148 1.43 4.29 26.83
CA TYR A 148 1.07 5.31 25.84
C TYR A 148 1.28 4.75 24.46
N THR A 149 0.29 4.88 23.61
CA THR A 149 0.40 4.58 22.17
C THR A 149 0.18 5.88 21.41
N LEU A 150 1.24 6.38 20.76
CA LEU A 150 1.22 7.60 19.99
C LEU A 150 1.46 7.27 18.52
N ILE A 151 0.71 7.90 17.63
CA ILE A 151 1.01 7.90 16.20
C ILE A 151 1.45 9.31 15.85
N VAL A 152 2.62 9.44 15.24
CA VAL A 152 3.25 10.72 14.97
C VAL A 152 3.78 10.80 13.54
N ARG A 153 3.67 11.99 12.91
CA ARG A 153 4.32 12.28 11.62
C ARG A 153 5.74 12.80 11.87
N ASN A 154 6.53 11.93 12.46
CA ASN A 154 7.95 12.18 12.71
C ASN A 154 8.73 10.95 12.29
N THR A 155 9.99 11.14 11.92
CA THR A 155 10.91 10.01 11.77
C THR A 155 11.14 9.35 13.12
N ARG A 156 11.62 8.09 13.10
CA ARG A 156 11.98 7.38 14.32
C ARG A 156 13.00 8.15 15.17
N GLU A 157 14.02 8.70 14.51
CA GLU A 157 15.11 9.43 15.18
C GLU A 157 14.60 10.71 15.84
N GLU A 158 13.79 11.50 15.14
CA GLU A 158 13.18 12.71 15.70
C GLU A 158 12.26 12.41 16.88
N ALA A 159 11.44 11.36 16.78
CA ALA A 159 10.54 10.96 17.85
C ALA A 159 11.32 10.50 19.10
N GLU A 160 12.37 9.69 18.89
CA GLU A 160 13.24 9.22 19.97
C GLU A 160 13.93 10.40 20.70
N ASP A 161 14.51 11.33 19.96
CA ASP A 161 15.21 12.48 20.54
C ASP A 161 14.27 13.37 21.37
N LYS A 162 13.06 13.62 20.88
CA LYS A 162 12.04 14.40 21.59
C LYS A 162 11.55 13.71 22.87
N LEU A 163 11.46 12.39 22.87
CA LEU A 163 10.97 11.63 24.01
C LEU A 163 12.04 11.33 25.06
N ARG A 164 13.32 11.40 24.71
CA ARG A 164 14.44 11.15 25.66
C ARG A 164 14.37 12.03 26.90
N SER A 165 13.94 13.29 26.76
CA SER A 165 13.81 14.23 27.88
C SER A 165 12.81 13.77 28.94
N LYS A 166 11.84 12.92 28.59
CA LYS A 166 10.80 12.39 29.46
C LYS A 166 11.22 11.10 30.19
N ASN A 167 12.45 10.63 30.00
CA ASN A 167 13.01 9.42 30.63
C ASN A 167 12.08 8.22 30.55
N PRO A 168 11.68 7.74 29.37
CA PRO A 168 10.77 6.59 29.25
C PRO A 168 11.41 5.33 29.87
N ALA A 169 10.64 4.62 30.68
CA ALA A 169 11.02 3.31 31.22
C ALA A 169 10.96 2.24 30.11
N VAL A 170 10.05 2.41 29.16
CA VAL A 170 9.94 1.61 27.94
C VAL A 170 9.71 2.58 26.78
N LEU A 171 10.42 2.39 25.69
CA LEU A 171 10.25 3.14 24.45
C LEU A 171 10.45 2.17 23.28
N ASP A 172 9.39 1.88 22.57
CA ASP A 172 9.40 1.11 21.33
C ASP A 172 8.81 1.96 20.21
N ILE A 173 9.58 2.17 19.15
CA ILE A 173 9.20 3.00 18.01
C ILE A 173 9.32 2.14 16.75
N VAL A 174 8.18 1.88 16.13
CA VAL A 174 8.08 1.04 14.94
C VAL A 174 7.44 1.81 13.78
N PRO A 175 7.87 1.61 12.54
CA PRO A 175 7.17 2.16 11.40
C PRO A 175 5.75 1.59 11.34
N LEU A 176 4.82 2.37 10.81
CA LEU A 176 3.48 1.87 10.50
C LEU A 176 3.51 1.02 9.22
N THR A 177 2.65 0.02 9.19
CA THR A 177 2.31 -0.65 7.93
C THR A 177 1.50 0.28 7.04
N LEU A 178 1.46 -0.01 5.73
CA LEU A 178 0.59 0.75 4.80
C LEU A 178 -0.88 0.73 5.24
N GLU A 179 -1.36 -0.41 5.80
CA GLU A 179 -2.71 -0.54 6.31
C GLU A 179 -2.97 0.37 7.51
N GLU A 180 -2.03 0.43 8.47
CA GLU A 180 -2.14 1.31 9.63
C GLU A 180 -2.09 2.78 9.20
N THR A 181 -1.18 3.15 8.30
CA THR A 181 -1.09 4.50 7.74
C THR A 181 -2.40 4.91 7.07
N PHE A 182 -2.97 4.03 6.25
CA PHE A 182 -4.26 4.25 5.61
C PHE A 182 -5.36 4.59 6.63
N ILE A 183 -5.47 3.81 7.71
CA ILE A 183 -6.48 4.01 8.75
C ILE A 183 -6.30 5.36 9.42
N TYR A 184 -5.08 5.71 9.85
CA TYR A 184 -4.83 6.96 10.56
C TYR A 184 -4.98 8.18 9.67
N GLU A 185 -4.58 8.12 8.41
CA GLU A 185 -4.80 9.23 7.46
C GLU A 185 -6.28 9.43 7.17
N MET A 186 -7.07 8.36 7.03
CA MET A 186 -8.52 8.46 6.88
C MET A 186 -9.18 9.14 8.08
N GLU A 187 -8.79 8.77 9.29
CA GLU A 187 -9.32 9.38 10.51
C GLU A 187 -8.93 10.86 10.64
N ALA A 188 -7.68 11.20 10.29
CA ALA A 188 -7.22 12.59 10.26
C ALA A 188 -8.03 13.47 9.28
N HIS A 189 -8.59 12.86 8.22
CA HIS A 189 -9.46 13.53 7.25
C HIS A 189 -10.96 13.43 7.58
N GLY A 190 -11.30 12.99 8.81
CA GLY A 190 -12.67 13.00 9.32
C GLY A 190 -13.49 11.75 9.02
N TYR A 191 -12.85 10.68 8.52
CA TYR A 191 -13.50 9.38 8.40
C TYR A 191 -13.45 8.66 9.75
N ASP A 192 -14.63 8.39 10.32
CA ASP A 192 -14.75 7.63 11.57
C ASP A 192 -14.66 6.12 11.26
N SER A 193 -13.47 5.55 11.38
CA SER A 193 -13.27 4.09 11.21
C SER A 193 -13.86 3.27 12.35
N GLY A 194 -14.17 3.89 13.48
CA GLY A 194 -14.56 3.22 14.72
C GLY A 194 -13.43 2.43 15.40
N ILE A 195 -12.24 2.37 14.81
CA ILE A 195 -11.10 1.57 15.30
C ILE A 195 -10.35 2.29 16.43
N THR A 196 -10.38 3.62 16.43
CA THR A 196 -9.65 4.44 17.42
C THR A 196 -10.46 4.78 18.67
N LYS A 197 -11.73 4.35 18.76
CA LYS A 197 -12.64 4.65 19.88
C LYS A 197 -12.63 3.63 21.02
N GLU A 198 -11.76 2.61 21.01
CA GLU A 198 -11.59 1.69 22.13
C GLU A 198 -10.37 2.03 22.99
#